data_86296b9e2d6291165c430805dadb5ab1
#
_entry.id   86296b9e2d6291165c430805dadb5ab1
#
_cell.length_a   1.000
_cell.length_b   1.000
_cell.length_c   1.000
_cell.angle_alpha   90.00
_cell.angle_beta   90.00
_cell.angle_gamma   90.00
#
_symmetry.space_group_name_H-M   'P 1'
#
loop_
_entity.id
_entity.type
_entity.pdbx_description
1 polymer ?
#
loop_
_entity_poly.entity_id
_entity_poly.type
_entity_poly.pdbx_seq_one_letter_code
_entity_poly.pdbx_strand_id
1 'polypeptide(L)'
;RSREAEHDYSSFINWTEMVGTNSFTREEIERTADIDMMAANAVVRGWCDDWDTLTRNRGKNGYFLRRVTDGKWMLVQWDSDLTFGNANAPFIGNLAGVRNFLDKPYIKQRVNHYLNEMVGKYTANSPRLAAWFQCEEEASSSYPSNESTYNTWNQNRLATANSTIGSALNTNFNVTSGNGSSL
;
A
#
# COMPACT_ATOMS: atom_id res chain seq x y z
N ARG A 1 13.89 0.55 -17.20
CA ARG A 1 14.19 0.60 -18.65
C ARG A 1 12.93 0.17 -19.38
N SER A 2 12.46 0.97 -20.32
CA SER A 2 11.37 0.59 -21.21
C SER A 2 11.89 -0.45 -22.23
N ARG A 3 11.06 -1.46 -22.54
CA ARG A 3 11.30 -2.41 -23.61
C ARG A 3 10.31 -2.21 -24.78
N GLU A 4 9.50 -1.16 -24.71
CA GLU A 4 8.55 -0.86 -25.78
C GLU A 4 9.35 -0.42 -27.00
N ALA A 5 9.52 0.56 -27.51
CA ALA A 5 10.51 0.89 -28.53
C ALA A 5 11.79 1.38 -27.84
N GLU A 6 12.96 1.08 -28.37
CA GLU A 6 14.21 1.59 -27.82
C GLU A 6 14.10 3.11 -27.62
N HIS A 7 14.17 3.55 -26.35
CA HIS A 7 14.14 4.95 -25.96
C HIS A 7 12.81 5.70 -26.08
N ASP A 8 11.67 5.06 -26.29
CA ASP A 8 10.37 5.73 -26.21
C ASP A 8 9.77 5.62 -24.80
N TYR A 9 9.80 6.72 -24.07
CA TYR A 9 9.21 6.86 -22.73
C TYR A 9 7.93 7.70 -22.73
N SER A 10 7.44 8.11 -23.88
CA SER A 10 6.34 9.06 -24.00
C SER A 10 5.09 8.61 -23.27
N SER A 11 4.70 7.34 -23.37
CA SER A 11 3.53 6.80 -22.69
C SER A 11 3.67 6.84 -21.15
N PHE A 12 4.86 6.60 -20.64
CA PHE A 12 5.14 6.67 -19.21
C PHE A 12 5.16 8.11 -18.71
N ILE A 13 5.84 9.00 -19.45
CA ILE A 13 5.91 10.44 -19.13
C ILE A 13 4.51 11.03 -19.07
N ASN A 14 3.69 10.83 -20.11
CA ASN A 14 2.32 11.34 -20.15
C ASN A 14 1.46 10.82 -19.00
N TRP A 15 1.60 9.52 -18.65
CA TRP A 15 0.88 8.94 -17.52
C TRP A 15 1.32 9.53 -16.18
N THR A 16 2.62 9.68 -15.95
CA THR A 16 3.16 10.26 -14.71
C THR A 16 2.83 11.75 -14.56
N GLU A 17 2.81 12.50 -15.65
CA GLU A 17 2.36 13.90 -15.65
C GLU A 17 0.87 14.02 -15.32
N MET A 18 0.02 13.20 -15.92
CA MET A 18 -1.41 13.14 -15.61
C MET A 18 -1.64 12.85 -14.11
N VAL A 19 -0.94 11.88 -13.55
CA VAL A 19 -1.04 11.54 -12.13
C VAL A 19 -0.44 12.64 -11.25
N GLY A 20 0.73 13.15 -11.60
CA GLY A 20 1.45 14.15 -10.83
C GLY A 20 0.73 15.50 -10.74
N THR A 21 0.08 15.93 -11.82
CA THR A 21 -0.70 17.16 -11.86
C THR A 21 -2.11 17.00 -11.26
N ASN A 22 -2.49 15.80 -10.84
CA ASN A 22 -3.81 15.49 -10.29
C ASN A 22 -4.99 15.76 -11.25
N SER A 23 -4.70 15.81 -12.56
CA SER A 23 -5.68 16.14 -13.61
C SER A 23 -6.18 14.89 -14.31
N PHE A 24 -6.79 13.95 -13.56
CA PHE A 24 -7.36 12.73 -14.11
C PHE A 24 -8.74 12.44 -13.53
N THR A 25 -9.59 11.87 -14.36
CA THR A 25 -10.89 11.34 -13.96
C THR A 25 -10.74 9.91 -13.42
N ARG A 26 -11.80 9.41 -12.77
CA ARG A 26 -11.86 8.02 -12.35
C ARG A 26 -11.73 7.05 -13.53
N GLU A 27 -12.45 7.32 -14.60
CA GLU A 27 -12.47 6.48 -15.80
C GLU A 27 -11.09 6.41 -16.47
N GLU A 28 -10.39 7.54 -16.54
CA GLU A 28 -9.05 7.60 -17.13
C GLU A 28 -8.06 6.76 -16.33
N ILE A 29 -8.06 6.88 -15.01
CA ILE A 29 -7.11 6.14 -14.18
C ILE A 29 -7.46 4.65 -14.12
N GLU A 30 -8.74 4.27 -14.03
CA GLU A 30 -9.17 2.87 -14.07
C GLU A 30 -8.84 2.19 -15.40
N ARG A 31 -8.82 2.96 -16.48
CA ARG A 31 -8.42 2.47 -17.81
C ARG A 31 -6.91 2.31 -17.94
N THR A 32 -6.11 3.16 -17.29
CA THR A 32 -4.66 3.25 -17.50
C THR A 32 -3.81 2.65 -16.41
N ALA A 33 -4.37 2.37 -15.24
CA ALA A 33 -3.64 1.82 -14.09
C ALA A 33 -4.37 0.62 -13.47
N ASP A 34 -3.60 -0.31 -12.93
CA ASP A 34 -4.09 -1.36 -12.04
C ASP A 34 -4.14 -0.80 -10.62
N ILE A 35 -5.27 -0.13 -10.31
CA ILE A 35 -5.46 0.56 -9.02
C ILE A 35 -5.41 -0.43 -7.86
N ASP A 36 -5.97 -1.62 -8.03
CA ASP A 36 -6.01 -2.63 -6.98
C ASP A 36 -4.60 -3.10 -6.62
N MET A 37 -3.78 -3.40 -7.62
CA MET A 37 -2.39 -3.78 -7.39
C MET A 37 -1.58 -2.65 -6.76
N MET A 38 -1.77 -1.41 -7.21
CA MET A 38 -1.07 -0.25 -6.65
C MET A 38 -1.49 0.03 -5.20
N ALA A 39 -2.78 -0.08 -4.89
CA ALA A 39 -3.29 0.10 -3.53
C ALA A 39 -2.81 -1.03 -2.59
N ALA A 40 -2.85 -2.28 -3.04
CA ALA A 40 -2.34 -3.42 -2.28
C ALA A 40 -0.82 -3.29 -2.02
N ASN A 41 -0.05 -2.89 -3.03
CA ASN A 41 1.39 -2.61 -2.89
C ASN A 41 1.64 -1.52 -1.84
N ALA A 42 0.92 -0.40 -1.89
CA ALA A 42 1.04 0.67 -0.92
C ALA A 42 0.76 0.20 0.51
N VAL A 43 -0.25 -0.66 0.70
CA VAL A 43 -0.60 -1.22 2.01
C VAL A 43 0.48 -2.17 2.52
N VAL A 44 0.96 -3.11 1.71
CA VAL A 44 1.99 -4.07 2.11
C VAL A 44 3.29 -3.36 2.46
N ARG A 45 3.73 -2.44 1.61
CA ARG A 45 4.94 -1.63 1.86
C ARG A 45 4.76 -0.73 3.09
N GLY A 46 3.57 -0.13 3.23
CA GLY A 46 3.21 0.63 4.42
C GLY A 46 3.20 -0.24 5.67
N TRP A 47 2.64 -1.46 5.61
CA TRP A 47 2.63 -2.40 6.75
C TRP A 47 4.03 -2.69 7.27
N CYS A 48 4.95 -3.00 6.38
CA CYS A 48 6.35 -3.27 6.74
C CYS A 48 7.13 -2.00 7.14
N ASP A 49 6.53 -0.82 7.14
CA ASP A 49 7.21 0.47 7.27
C ASP A 49 8.43 0.58 6.35
N ASP A 50 8.26 0.20 5.10
CA ASP A 50 9.28 0.30 4.09
C ASP A 50 9.56 1.77 3.78
N TRP A 51 10.60 2.30 4.42
CA TRP A 51 10.81 3.73 4.54
C TRP A 51 11.15 4.42 3.22
N ASP A 52 11.92 3.79 2.38
CA ASP A 52 12.48 4.44 1.19
C ASP A 52 11.77 4.06 -0.13
N THR A 53 10.57 3.52 -0.02
CA THR A 53 9.75 3.19 -1.18
C THR A 53 8.98 4.39 -1.72
N LEU A 54 8.51 4.25 -2.97
CA LEU A 54 7.71 5.26 -3.69
C LEU A 54 6.46 5.70 -2.90
N THR A 55 5.76 4.77 -2.26
CA THR A 55 4.52 5.07 -1.54
C THR A 55 4.73 5.67 -0.15
N ARG A 56 5.99 5.79 0.29
CA ARG A 56 6.36 6.33 1.60
C ARG A 56 7.10 7.67 1.48
N ASN A 57 8.41 7.68 1.44
CA ASN A 57 9.21 8.89 1.61
C ASN A 57 10.16 9.19 0.45
N ARG A 58 10.38 8.23 -0.44
CA ARG A 58 11.32 8.34 -1.54
C ARG A 58 10.66 7.94 -2.85
N GLY A 59 11.08 8.55 -3.95
CA GLY A 59 10.61 8.19 -5.29
C GLY A 59 11.40 7.02 -5.89
N LYS A 60 11.64 5.95 -5.15
CA LYS A 60 12.46 4.81 -5.59
C LYS A 60 11.91 3.47 -5.13
N ASN A 61 12.66 2.41 -5.38
CA ASN A 61 12.39 1.03 -4.96
C ASN A 61 11.07 0.46 -5.48
N GLY A 62 10.80 0.74 -6.76
CA GLY A 62 9.69 0.16 -7.49
C GLY A 62 9.91 0.26 -8.99
N TYR A 63 9.29 -0.66 -9.72
CA TYR A 63 9.23 -0.63 -11.18
C TYR A 63 7.81 -0.39 -11.64
N PHE A 64 7.64 0.54 -12.55
CA PHE A 64 6.40 0.64 -13.31
C PHE A 64 6.48 -0.26 -14.52
N LEU A 65 5.55 -1.18 -14.62
CA LEU A 65 5.39 -2.08 -15.76
C LEU A 65 4.06 -1.80 -16.42
N ARG A 66 4.05 -1.83 -17.75
CA ARG A 66 2.82 -1.76 -18.52
C ARG A 66 2.40 -3.17 -18.92
N ARG A 67 1.22 -3.60 -18.46
CA ARG A 67 0.69 -4.92 -18.75
C ARG A 67 0.30 -5.01 -20.23
N VAL A 68 0.78 -6.05 -20.91
CA VAL A 68 0.59 -6.21 -22.36
C VAL A 68 -0.87 -6.50 -22.72
N THR A 69 -1.60 -7.18 -21.85
CA THR A 69 -2.98 -7.64 -22.14
C THR A 69 -4.02 -6.53 -22.17
N ASP A 70 -3.84 -5.48 -21.36
CA ASP A 70 -4.82 -4.39 -21.22
C ASP A 70 -4.20 -2.99 -21.20
N GLY A 71 -2.88 -2.90 -21.30
CA GLY A 71 -2.14 -1.64 -21.33
C GLY A 71 -2.08 -0.88 -20.00
N LYS A 72 -2.48 -1.49 -18.90
CA LYS A 72 -2.49 -0.82 -17.59
C LYS A 72 -1.11 -0.77 -16.96
N TRP A 73 -0.80 0.35 -16.34
CA TRP A 73 0.39 0.51 -15.51
C TRP A 73 0.23 -0.21 -14.17
N MET A 74 1.25 -0.92 -13.77
CA MET A 74 1.37 -1.64 -12.51
C MET A 74 2.62 -1.17 -11.78
N LEU A 75 2.55 -1.12 -10.44
CA LEU A 75 3.72 -0.89 -9.59
C LEU A 75 4.19 -2.23 -9.04
N VAL A 76 5.39 -2.64 -9.42
CA VAL A 76 6.06 -3.85 -8.91
C VAL A 76 7.11 -3.45 -7.87
N GLN A 77 7.06 -4.14 -6.76
CA GLN A 77 7.97 -3.92 -5.64
C GLN A 77 9.40 -4.33 -6.01
N TRP A 78 10.35 -3.51 -5.54
CA TRP A 78 11.77 -3.79 -5.59
C TRP A 78 12.42 -3.28 -4.31
N ASP A 79 13.43 -3.98 -3.82
CA ASP A 79 14.24 -3.57 -2.67
C ASP A 79 13.43 -3.27 -1.41
N SER A 80 13.64 -4.01 -0.36
CA SER A 80 12.90 -3.89 0.91
C SER A 80 13.84 -3.98 2.11
N ASP A 81 15.06 -3.45 1.98
CA ASP A 81 16.10 -3.50 3.00
C ASP A 81 15.84 -2.55 4.19
N LEU A 82 15.12 -1.45 3.96
CA LEU A 82 14.77 -0.46 5.00
C LEU A 82 13.35 -0.65 5.52
N THR A 83 13.06 -1.84 6.03
CA THR A 83 11.75 -2.23 6.58
C THR A 83 11.78 -2.37 8.10
N PHE A 84 10.60 -2.50 8.71
CA PHE A 84 10.39 -2.72 10.14
C PHE A 84 11.01 -1.66 11.06
N GLY A 85 11.11 -0.41 10.59
CA GLY A 85 11.66 0.70 11.38
C GLY A 85 10.69 1.20 12.46
N ASN A 86 9.76 2.08 12.10
CA ASN A 86 8.83 2.71 13.04
C ASN A 86 7.41 2.16 12.90
N ALA A 87 6.98 1.32 13.84
CA ALA A 87 5.64 0.73 13.87
C ALA A 87 4.50 1.76 13.90
N ASN A 88 4.76 2.98 14.38
CA ASN A 88 3.77 4.05 14.46
C ASN A 88 3.79 5.00 13.24
N ALA A 89 4.64 4.72 12.25
CA ALA A 89 4.70 5.54 11.05
C ALA A 89 3.41 5.45 10.22
N PRO A 90 3.02 6.52 9.49
CA PRO A 90 1.87 6.51 8.60
C PRO A 90 2.01 5.41 7.54
N PHE A 91 0.92 4.78 7.10
CA PHE A 91 0.97 3.76 6.03
C PHE A 91 1.36 4.37 4.68
N ILE A 92 0.93 5.59 4.41
CA ILE A 92 1.25 6.32 3.20
C ILE A 92 2.13 7.51 3.56
N GLY A 93 3.22 7.70 2.82
CA GLY A 93 4.13 8.83 3.01
C GLY A 93 3.60 10.15 2.43
N ASN A 94 4.45 11.17 2.40
CA ASN A 94 4.06 12.55 2.07
C ASN A 94 4.56 13.02 0.69
N LEU A 95 4.99 12.11 -0.19
CA LEU A 95 5.35 12.51 -1.56
C LEU A 95 4.13 13.05 -2.31
N ALA A 96 4.16 14.30 -2.72
CA ALA A 96 3.02 15.03 -3.27
C ALA A 96 2.34 14.30 -4.45
N GLY A 97 3.12 13.83 -5.43
CA GLY A 97 2.58 13.11 -6.58
C GLY A 97 1.90 11.79 -6.19
N VAL A 98 2.43 11.08 -5.20
CA VAL A 98 1.83 9.84 -4.68
C VAL A 98 0.55 10.15 -3.89
N ARG A 99 0.54 11.24 -3.10
CA ARG A 99 -0.64 11.69 -2.38
C ARG A 99 -1.75 12.11 -3.34
N ASN A 100 -1.42 12.82 -4.42
CA ASN A 100 -2.39 13.18 -5.45
C ASN A 100 -3.14 11.96 -6.01
N PHE A 101 -2.45 10.83 -6.14
CA PHE A 101 -3.03 9.57 -6.57
C PHE A 101 -3.80 8.86 -5.44
N LEU A 102 -3.11 8.53 -4.35
CA LEU A 102 -3.66 7.68 -3.28
C LEU A 102 -4.76 8.35 -2.44
N ASP A 103 -4.84 9.68 -2.43
CA ASP A 103 -5.89 10.42 -1.71
C ASP A 103 -7.19 10.60 -2.50
N LYS A 104 -7.23 10.21 -3.79
CA LYS A 104 -8.51 10.19 -4.51
C LYS A 104 -9.51 9.28 -3.78
N PRO A 105 -10.76 9.72 -3.54
CA PRO A 105 -11.72 8.99 -2.70
C PRO A 105 -11.86 7.50 -3.07
N TYR A 106 -11.99 7.21 -4.36
CA TYR A 106 -12.16 5.84 -4.86
C TYR A 106 -10.89 4.99 -4.77
N ILE A 107 -9.68 5.58 -4.85
CA ILE A 107 -8.40 4.89 -4.63
C ILE A 107 -8.19 4.70 -3.12
N LYS A 108 -8.46 5.71 -2.32
CA LYS A 108 -8.39 5.63 -0.86
C LYS A 108 -9.30 4.53 -0.29
N GLN A 109 -10.49 4.33 -0.88
CA GLN A 109 -11.35 3.20 -0.54
C GLN A 109 -10.66 1.85 -0.78
N ARG A 110 -9.91 1.68 -1.88
CA ARG A 110 -9.14 0.47 -2.16
C ARG A 110 -8.00 0.28 -1.16
N VAL A 111 -7.28 1.34 -0.83
CA VAL A 111 -6.24 1.30 0.21
C VAL A 111 -6.84 0.86 1.55
N ASN A 112 -7.97 1.44 1.96
CA ASN A 112 -8.64 1.07 3.20
C ASN A 112 -9.16 -0.38 3.18
N HIS A 113 -9.67 -0.84 2.04
CA HIS A 113 -10.08 -2.24 1.85
C HIS A 113 -8.91 -3.20 2.09
N TYR A 114 -7.78 -2.99 1.42
CA TYR A 114 -6.60 -3.84 1.58
C TYR A 114 -5.96 -3.73 2.96
N LEU A 115 -6.02 -2.56 3.59
CA LEU A 115 -5.57 -2.42 4.98
C LEU A 115 -6.43 -3.23 5.94
N ASN A 116 -7.75 -3.22 5.77
CA ASN A 116 -8.68 -4.06 6.53
C ASN A 116 -8.40 -5.56 6.33
N GLU A 117 -8.19 -5.99 5.09
CA GLU A 117 -7.81 -7.38 4.80
C GLU A 117 -6.49 -7.76 5.47
N MET A 118 -5.50 -6.87 5.44
CA MET A 118 -4.21 -7.12 6.08
C MET A 118 -4.36 -7.28 7.60
N VAL A 119 -5.15 -6.41 8.25
CA VAL A 119 -5.47 -6.52 9.68
C VAL A 119 -6.13 -7.87 10.00
N GLY A 120 -7.13 -8.28 9.21
CA GLY A 120 -7.81 -9.56 9.39
C GLY A 120 -6.88 -10.75 9.19
N LYS A 121 -6.09 -10.74 8.12
CA LYS A 121 -5.11 -11.79 7.80
C LYS A 121 -4.01 -11.88 8.86
N TYR A 122 -3.50 -10.75 9.33
CA TYR A 122 -2.49 -10.72 10.38
C TYR A 122 -3.05 -11.30 11.68
N THR A 123 -4.23 -10.87 12.11
CA THR A 123 -4.86 -11.36 13.34
C THR A 123 -5.10 -12.87 13.28
N ALA A 124 -5.62 -13.37 12.14
CA ALA A 124 -5.89 -14.80 11.94
C ALA A 124 -4.61 -15.66 11.91
N ASN A 125 -3.48 -15.12 11.44
CA ASN A 125 -2.23 -15.85 11.26
C ASN A 125 -1.19 -15.57 12.36
N SER A 126 -1.48 -14.70 13.31
CA SER A 126 -0.50 -14.35 14.37
C SER A 126 0.04 -15.54 15.16
N PRO A 127 -0.76 -16.57 15.54
CA PRO A 127 -0.23 -17.76 16.20
C PRO A 127 0.71 -18.57 15.29
N ARG A 128 0.45 -18.61 13.98
CA ARG A 128 1.31 -19.31 13.02
C ARG A 128 2.63 -18.58 12.80
N LEU A 129 2.61 -17.25 12.80
CA LEU A 129 3.82 -16.43 12.71
C LEU A 129 4.69 -16.62 13.96
N ALA A 130 4.10 -16.65 15.16
CA ALA A 130 4.81 -16.92 16.39
C ALA A 130 5.48 -18.30 16.36
N ALA A 131 4.74 -19.34 15.93
CA ALA A 131 5.30 -20.69 15.80
C ALA A 131 6.44 -20.74 14.76
N TRP A 132 6.35 -19.98 13.68
CA TRP A 132 7.44 -19.91 12.71
C TRP A 132 8.69 -19.24 13.27
N PHE A 133 8.55 -18.12 13.96
CA PHE A 133 9.68 -17.46 14.64
C PHE A 133 10.34 -18.39 15.67
N GLN A 134 9.56 -19.15 16.42
CA GLN A 134 10.08 -20.15 17.34
C GLN A 134 10.91 -21.23 16.63
N CYS A 135 10.42 -21.75 15.52
CA CYS A 135 11.19 -22.73 14.72
C CYS A 135 12.51 -22.15 14.18
N GLU A 136 12.52 -20.89 13.76
CA GLU A 136 13.75 -20.21 13.31
C GLU A 136 14.75 -20.04 14.44
N GLU A 137 14.31 -19.72 15.67
CA GLU A 137 15.15 -19.66 16.85
C GLU A 137 15.75 -21.02 17.20
N GLU A 138 14.95 -22.08 17.19
CA GLU A 138 15.39 -23.45 17.45
C GLU A 138 16.39 -23.95 16.39
N ALA A 139 16.21 -23.57 15.13
CA ALA A 139 17.08 -23.94 14.03
C ALA A 139 18.42 -23.19 14.01
N SER A 140 18.49 -22.01 14.62
CA SER A 140 19.65 -21.12 14.54
C SER A 140 20.12 -20.67 15.91
N SER A 141 20.99 -21.46 16.54
CA SER A 141 21.66 -21.09 17.79
C SER A 141 22.51 -19.80 17.72
N SER A 142 22.67 -19.24 16.52
CA SER A 142 23.46 -18.04 16.23
C SER A 142 22.61 -16.78 16.02
N TYR A 143 21.30 -16.91 15.93
CA TYR A 143 20.40 -15.76 15.78
C TYR A 143 19.94 -15.32 17.17
N PRO A 144 20.19 -14.05 17.55
CA PRO A 144 19.56 -13.53 18.76
C PRO A 144 18.04 -13.58 18.59
N SER A 145 17.35 -14.10 19.59
CA SER A 145 15.89 -14.11 19.65
C SER A 145 15.34 -12.68 19.54
N ASN A 146 14.81 -12.35 18.40
CA ASN A 146 14.13 -11.08 18.17
C ASN A 146 12.61 -11.23 18.17
N GLU A 147 12.09 -12.41 18.54
CA GLU A 147 10.66 -12.70 18.53
C GLU A 147 9.88 -11.66 19.31
N SER A 148 10.28 -11.35 20.53
CA SER A 148 9.60 -10.36 21.37
C SER A 148 9.61 -8.96 20.74
N THR A 149 10.69 -8.60 20.04
CA THR A 149 10.82 -7.32 19.34
C THR A 149 9.88 -7.26 18.14
N TYR A 150 9.85 -8.31 17.32
CA TYR A 150 8.93 -8.38 16.18
C TYR A 150 7.47 -8.45 16.62
N ASN A 151 7.16 -9.20 17.64
CA ASN A 151 5.80 -9.28 18.19
C ASN A 151 5.35 -7.92 18.72
N THR A 152 6.18 -7.21 19.47
CA THR A 152 5.90 -5.85 19.95
C THR A 152 5.72 -4.88 18.77
N TRP A 153 6.60 -4.94 17.78
CA TRP A 153 6.50 -4.12 16.59
C TRP A 153 5.18 -4.36 15.85
N ASN A 154 4.82 -5.61 15.63
CA ASN A 154 3.57 -5.99 14.96
C ASN A 154 2.32 -5.56 15.73
N GLN A 155 2.33 -5.67 17.07
CA GLN A 155 1.24 -5.20 17.92
C GLN A 155 1.03 -3.68 17.76
N ASN A 156 2.11 -2.92 17.79
CA ASN A 156 2.06 -1.48 17.59
C ASN A 156 1.60 -1.14 16.16
N ARG A 157 2.05 -1.91 15.17
CA ARG A 157 1.64 -1.72 13.77
C ARG A 157 0.16 -2.00 13.57
N LEU A 158 -0.37 -3.05 14.22
CA LEU A 158 -1.79 -3.37 14.22
C LEU A 158 -2.63 -2.24 14.86
N ALA A 159 -2.17 -1.69 15.98
CA ALA A 159 -2.82 -0.55 16.63
C ALA A 159 -2.87 0.68 15.70
N THR A 160 -1.76 0.97 15.02
CA THR A 160 -1.67 2.05 14.02
C THR A 160 -2.62 1.80 12.83
N ALA A 161 -2.73 0.57 12.35
CA ALA A 161 -3.65 0.20 11.27
C ALA A 161 -5.10 0.42 11.67
N ASN A 162 -5.50 -0.07 12.85
CA ASN A 162 -6.85 0.09 13.39
C ASN A 162 -7.22 1.57 13.58
N SER A 163 -6.30 2.38 14.08
CA SER A 163 -6.50 3.84 14.20
C SER A 163 -6.67 4.51 12.83
N THR A 164 -5.89 4.08 11.83
CA THR A 164 -5.98 4.61 10.46
C THR A 164 -7.32 4.28 9.82
N ILE A 165 -7.80 3.03 9.95
CA ILE A 165 -9.10 2.60 9.45
C ILE A 165 -10.23 3.33 10.18
N GLY A 166 -10.18 3.41 11.50
CA GLY A 166 -11.18 4.09 12.32
C GLY A 166 -11.33 5.57 11.95
N SER A 167 -10.23 6.28 11.73
CA SER A 167 -10.25 7.67 11.29
C SER A 167 -10.85 7.85 9.88
N ALA A 168 -10.57 6.91 8.98
CA ALA A 168 -11.07 6.94 7.61
C ALA A 168 -12.59 6.68 7.55
N LEU A 169 -13.11 5.76 8.38
CA LEU A 169 -14.52 5.47 8.46
C LEU A 169 -15.33 6.64 9.03
N ASN A 170 -14.78 7.33 10.02
CA ASN A 170 -15.45 8.48 10.65
C ASN A 170 -15.57 9.71 9.73
N THR A 171 -14.78 9.80 8.67
CA THR A 171 -14.78 10.96 7.76
C THR A 171 -15.65 10.78 6.51
N ASN A 172 -16.12 9.56 6.18
CA ASN A 172 -16.66 9.29 4.85
C ASN A 172 -18.08 8.69 4.79
N PHE A 173 -18.75 8.45 5.90
CA PHE A 173 -20.13 7.98 5.88
C PHE A 173 -21.02 8.83 6.82
N ASN A 174 -21.36 10.04 6.40
CA ASN A 174 -22.65 10.58 6.73
C ASN A 174 -23.66 9.88 5.81
N VAL A 175 -24.18 8.76 6.24
CA VAL A 175 -25.44 8.26 5.72
C VAL A 175 -26.50 9.22 6.22
N THR A 176 -26.77 10.27 5.48
CA THR A 176 -28.05 10.95 5.61
C THR A 176 -29.07 9.89 5.25
N SER A 177 -29.82 9.42 6.24
CA SER A 177 -31.00 8.59 6.03
C SER A 177 -31.94 9.37 5.11
N GLY A 178 -31.81 9.11 3.81
CA GLY A 178 -32.83 9.54 2.86
C GLY A 178 -34.07 8.74 3.20
N ASN A 179 -35.10 9.40 3.68
CA ASN A 179 -36.44 8.85 3.74
C ASN A 179 -36.75 8.29 2.35
N GLY A 180 -36.67 6.97 2.20
CA GLY A 180 -37.16 6.31 1.01
C GLY A 180 -38.64 6.50 0.87
N SER A 181 -39.03 7.49 0.09
CA SER A 181 -40.34 7.50 -0.49
C SER A 181 -40.37 6.40 -1.53
N SER A 182 -41.06 5.31 -1.21
CA SER A 182 -41.41 4.26 -2.15
C SER A 182 -42.17 4.87 -3.35
N LEU A 183 -41.73 4.54 -4.55
CA LEU A 183 -42.53 4.47 -5.75
C LEU A 183 -42.91 3.02 -5.99
#